data_0158c3b91cac90fa23f830fd0319dbd0
#
_entry.id   0158c3b91cac90fa23f830fd0319dbd0
#
_cell.length_a   1.000
_cell.length_b   1.000
_cell.length_c   1.000
_cell.angle_alpha   90.00
_cell.angle_beta   90.00
_cell.angle_gamma   90.00
#
_symmetry.space_group_name_H-M   'P 1'
#
loop_
_entity.id
_entity.type
_entity.pdbx_description
1 polymer ?
#
loop_
_entity_poly.entity_id
_entity_poly.type
_entity_poly.pdbx_seq_one_letter_code
_entity_poly.pdbx_strand_id
1 'polypeptide(L)'
;KMTVKEYEEFTPYSKRLEENWGKPPGNLNSDGQNLLIYGKHFGNVFIGVQPTFGYEGDPMRLLYSRSASPHHGFAAYYSYIEKIWGADAVLHFGTHGSLEFMPGKQMGMSEACYPDSLIGSLPNLYYYAANNPSEATIAKRRGYASTISYLTPPAENAGLYKGLKELSELVGSYQQLRESSRGIQIVKAIIETSKQCNLDKDVDLPVGEIDELTIEERDLFVGNIYKQLMEIESRLLPCGLHTIGEAPTAEEAVATLVNIASLEREQEGLRALPGLLAESINLKIEEVYDGNNKGELKFVELNEKIIKTARESIFAMVKSLKIVNGRVYLEKSLFSKLLDFLKIFGLNLPTPWLRICKLNGFNEVNQKELNKLFDYLLFCLEQVCADKEMDSLIKALDGNYVLPGPGGDPIRNPSVLPSGKNIHALDPQSIPTTAAVAAAKTVVDKLIERQKEQQGTRPETKASVL
;
A
#
# COMPACT_ATOMS: atom_id res chain seq x y z
N LYS A 1 -5.94 25.00 -22.39
CA LYS A 1 -4.67 25.59 -22.86
C LYS A 1 -4.46 26.91 -22.13
N MET A 2 -3.22 27.23 -21.81
CA MET A 2 -2.77 28.46 -21.19
C MET A 2 -1.76 29.10 -22.14
N THR A 3 -1.97 30.37 -22.52
CA THR A 3 -1.02 31.06 -23.39
C THR A 3 0.27 31.39 -22.64
N VAL A 4 1.38 31.58 -23.36
CA VAL A 4 2.67 31.99 -22.76
C VAL A 4 2.50 33.32 -22.01
N LYS A 5 1.71 34.26 -22.54
CA LYS A 5 1.46 35.53 -21.89
C LYS A 5 0.75 35.38 -20.52
N GLU A 6 -0.32 34.59 -20.46
CA GLU A 6 -1.04 34.28 -19.21
C GLU A 6 -0.12 33.57 -18.23
N TYR A 7 0.70 32.61 -18.72
CA TYR A 7 1.66 31.87 -17.91
C TYR A 7 2.69 32.81 -17.26
N GLU A 8 3.31 33.69 -18.03
CA GLU A 8 4.28 34.66 -17.48
C GLU A 8 3.65 35.66 -16.51
N GLU A 9 2.40 36.05 -16.76
CA GLU A 9 1.64 36.95 -15.88
C GLU A 9 1.32 36.28 -14.53
N PHE A 10 0.88 35.02 -14.55
CA PHE A 10 0.44 34.29 -13.36
C PHE A 10 1.52 33.45 -12.67
N THR A 11 2.72 33.36 -13.26
CA THR A 11 3.84 32.60 -12.73
C THR A 11 5.06 33.51 -12.56
N PRO A 12 5.11 34.33 -11.49
CA PRO A 12 6.18 35.34 -11.33
C PRO A 12 7.59 34.77 -11.27
N TYR A 13 7.73 33.48 -10.95
CA TYR A 13 9.01 32.77 -10.94
C TYR A 13 9.35 32.06 -12.26
N SER A 14 8.57 32.24 -13.33
CA SER A 14 8.76 31.59 -14.63
C SER A 14 10.17 31.76 -15.21
N LYS A 15 10.75 32.95 -15.06
CA LYS A 15 12.13 33.24 -15.50
C LYS A 15 13.20 32.39 -14.82
N ARG A 16 12.97 31.94 -13.58
CA ARG A 16 13.90 31.05 -12.86
C ARG A 16 13.95 29.64 -13.49
N LEU A 17 12.94 29.27 -14.27
CA LEU A 17 12.84 27.96 -14.92
C LEU A 17 13.59 27.94 -16.26
N GLU A 18 13.85 29.11 -16.87
CA GLU A 18 14.46 29.21 -18.18
C GLU A 18 15.91 28.67 -18.22
N GLU A 19 16.61 28.72 -17.10
CA GLU A 19 17.97 28.18 -16.99
C GLU A 19 18.03 26.69 -17.30
N ASN A 20 17.03 25.94 -16.87
CA ASN A 20 16.97 24.48 -17.07
C ASN A 20 16.14 24.07 -18.29
N TRP A 21 15.12 24.84 -18.64
CA TRP A 21 14.09 24.43 -19.60
C TRP A 21 13.97 25.35 -20.82
N GLY A 22 14.82 26.40 -20.90
CA GLY A 22 14.73 27.42 -21.96
C GLY A 22 13.48 28.29 -21.80
N LYS A 23 13.17 29.07 -22.83
CA LYS A 23 12.00 29.95 -22.83
C LYS A 23 10.68 29.17 -22.86
N PRO A 24 9.62 29.67 -22.18
CA PRO A 24 8.29 29.06 -22.32
C PRO A 24 7.78 29.11 -23.78
N PRO A 25 6.94 28.16 -24.21
CA PRO A 25 6.30 27.13 -23.38
C PRO A 25 7.17 25.90 -23.13
N GLY A 26 8.36 25.78 -23.74
CA GLY A 26 9.22 24.60 -23.66
C GLY A 26 8.62 23.41 -24.40
N ASN A 27 9.20 22.21 -24.18
CA ASN A 27 8.83 20.98 -24.89
C ASN A 27 7.85 20.06 -24.13
N LEU A 28 7.76 20.24 -22.79
CA LEU A 28 6.93 19.37 -21.94
C LEU A 28 5.56 20.02 -21.68
N ASN A 29 4.50 19.26 -21.82
CA ASN A 29 3.12 19.73 -21.68
C ASN A 29 2.85 20.99 -22.53
N SER A 30 3.24 20.96 -23.80
CA SER A 30 3.20 22.09 -24.72
C SER A 30 2.80 21.66 -26.13
N ASP A 31 2.18 22.54 -26.89
CA ASP A 31 1.96 22.40 -28.34
C ASP A 31 2.91 23.27 -29.19
N GLY A 32 3.96 23.80 -28.55
CA GLY A 32 4.92 24.72 -29.16
C GLY A 32 4.53 26.19 -29.14
N GLN A 33 3.28 26.51 -28.80
CA GLN A 33 2.76 27.87 -28.69
C GLN A 33 2.10 28.12 -27.33
N ASN A 34 1.46 27.10 -26.76
CA ASN A 34 0.71 27.18 -25.53
C ASN A 34 1.13 26.06 -24.59
N LEU A 35 0.90 26.25 -23.30
CA LEU A 35 1.00 25.22 -22.28
C LEU A 35 -0.30 24.43 -22.18
N LEU A 36 -0.17 23.10 -22.04
CA LEU A 36 -1.30 22.18 -22.05
C LEU A 36 -1.62 21.74 -20.62
N ILE A 37 -2.83 22.02 -20.17
CA ILE A 37 -3.35 21.61 -18.88
C ILE A 37 -4.31 20.44 -19.11
N TYR A 38 -3.91 19.27 -18.68
CA TYR A 38 -4.71 18.06 -18.86
C TYR A 38 -5.68 17.89 -17.70
N GLY A 39 -6.96 17.83 -18.03
CA GLY A 39 -8.02 17.63 -17.05
C GLY A 39 -9.41 17.88 -17.63
N LYS A 40 -10.42 17.70 -16.77
CA LYS A 40 -11.84 17.88 -17.12
C LYS A 40 -12.59 18.54 -15.98
N HIS A 41 -13.49 19.45 -16.33
CA HIS A 41 -14.38 20.13 -15.39
C HIS A 41 -15.65 19.29 -15.15
N PHE A 42 -16.04 19.22 -13.88
CA PHE A 42 -17.27 18.60 -13.41
C PHE A 42 -17.97 19.59 -12.46
N GLY A 43 -18.70 20.56 -13.02
CA GLY A 43 -19.25 21.68 -12.22
C GLY A 43 -18.14 22.45 -11.52
N ASN A 44 -18.15 22.49 -10.21
CA ASN A 44 -17.15 23.18 -9.37
C ASN A 44 -15.92 22.33 -9.06
N VAL A 45 -15.76 21.18 -9.69
CA VAL A 45 -14.60 20.31 -9.50
C VAL A 45 -13.81 20.19 -10.80
N PHE A 46 -12.51 20.44 -10.74
CA PHE A 46 -11.57 20.16 -11.82
C PHE A 46 -10.77 18.91 -11.48
N ILE A 47 -10.92 17.87 -12.28
CA ILE A 47 -10.09 16.65 -12.18
C ILE A 47 -8.99 16.78 -13.21
N GLY A 48 -7.76 16.96 -12.73
CA GLY A 48 -6.59 17.15 -13.57
C GLY A 48 -5.55 16.05 -13.40
N VAL A 49 -4.68 15.94 -14.40
CA VAL A 49 -3.52 15.04 -14.37
C VAL A 49 -2.30 15.88 -14.09
N GLN A 50 -1.69 15.69 -12.92
CA GLN A 50 -0.46 16.39 -12.56
C GLN A 50 0.65 16.00 -13.55
N PRO A 51 1.39 16.99 -14.11
CA PRO A 51 2.52 16.70 -14.99
C PRO A 51 3.62 15.88 -14.30
N THR A 52 4.43 15.17 -15.09
CA THR A 52 5.61 14.47 -14.60
C THR A 52 6.68 15.44 -14.12
N PHE A 53 7.70 14.95 -13.41
CA PHE A 53 8.82 15.79 -12.97
C PHE A 53 9.65 16.40 -14.10
N GLY A 54 9.64 15.78 -15.30
CA GLY A 54 10.47 16.18 -16.43
C GLY A 54 11.92 15.70 -16.36
N TYR A 55 12.30 15.00 -15.31
CA TYR A 55 13.60 14.37 -15.15
C TYR A 55 13.44 12.86 -15.08
N GLU A 56 14.36 12.13 -15.69
CA GLU A 56 14.40 10.68 -15.61
C GLU A 56 15.09 10.22 -14.31
N GLY A 57 14.62 9.10 -13.77
CA GLY A 57 15.21 8.44 -12.62
C GLY A 57 14.53 8.75 -11.29
N ASP A 58 15.28 8.68 -10.20
CA ASP A 58 14.78 8.78 -8.84
C ASP A 58 14.34 10.20 -8.47
N PRO A 59 13.04 10.44 -8.18
CA PRO A 59 12.54 11.75 -7.74
C PRO A 59 13.22 12.29 -6.48
N MET A 60 13.76 11.43 -5.63
CA MET A 60 14.49 11.84 -4.42
C MET A 60 15.74 12.69 -4.74
N ARG A 61 16.29 12.55 -5.94
CA ARG A 61 17.42 13.40 -6.38
C ARG A 61 17.02 14.86 -6.51
N LEU A 62 15.78 15.15 -6.88
CA LEU A 62 15.26 16.52 -6.98
C LEU A 62 15.20 17.20 -5.61
N LEU A 63 14.84 16.45 -4.57
CA LEU A 63 14.76 16.95 -3.20
C LEU A 63 16.05 17.60 -2.71
N TYR A 64 17.19 17.08 -3.15
CA TYR A 64 18.54 17.56 -2.76
C TYR A 64 19.21 18.39 -3.84
N SER A 65 18.59 18.58 -5.00
CA SER A 65 19.16 19.37 -6.09
C SER A 65 19.18 20.85 -5.74
N ARG A 66 20.30 21.52 -6.09
CA ARG A 66 20.44 22.98 -5.97
C ARG A 66 20.21 23.71 -7.29
N SER A 67 20.28 23.00 -8.42
CA SER A 67 20.23 23.57 -9.76
C SER A 67 19.02 23.14 -10.57
N ALA A 68 18.30 22.07 -10.18
CA ALA A 68 17.08 21.66 -10.87
C ALA A 68 15.91 22.60 -10.60
N SER A 69 14.94 22.60 -11.50
CA SER A 69 13.68 23.32 -11.35
C SER A 69 12.53 22.51 -11.95
N PRO A 70 11.25 22.72 -11.56
CA PRO A 70 10.12 22.22 -12.31
C PRO A 70 10.16 22.76 -13.76
N HIS A 71 9.60 22.02 -14.71
CA HIS A 71 9.44 22.52 -16.08
C HIS A 71 8.22 23.45 -16.18
N HIS A 72 8.16 24.24 -17.27
CA HIS A 72 7.10 25.24 -17.47
C HIS A 72 5.69 24.64 -17.39
N GLY A 73 5.47 23.45 -17.96
CA GLY A 73 4.16 22.79 -17.90
C GLY A 73 3.74 22.38 -16.49
N PHE A 74 4.71 22.01 -15.62
CA PHE A 74 4.42 21.72 -14.21
C PHE A 74 4.00 23.00 -13.46
N ALA A 75 4.75 24.09 -13.64
CA ALA A 75 4.43 25.37 -13.04
C ALA A 75 3.08 25.94 -13.55
N ALA A 76 2.85 25.85 -14.85
CA ALA A 76 1.60 26.30 -15.48
C ALA A 76 0.37 25.56 -14.96
N TYR A 77 0.51 24.28 -14.65
CA TYR A 77 -0.58 23.48 -14.08
C TYR A 77 -1.07 24.07 -12.76
N TYR A 78 -0.18 24.43 -11.84
CA TYR A 78 -0.57 25.02 -10.55
C TYR A 78 -1.02 26.46 -10.69
N SER A 79 -0.38 27.25 -11.54
CA SER A 79 -0.83 28.63 -11.83
C SER A 79 -2.23 28.65 -12.45
N TYR A 80 -2.54 27.65 -13.32
CA TYR A 80 -3.90 27.52 -13.87
C TYR A 80 -4.93 27.23 -12.79
N ILE A 81 -4.63 26.27 -11.90
CA ILE A 81 -5.54 25.88 -10.83
C ILE A 81 -5.83 27.07 -9.90
N GLU A 82 -4.79 27.79 -9.49
CA GLU A 82 -4.94 28.89 -8.53
C GLU A 82 -5.54 30.15 -9.18
N LYS A 83 -5.00 30.59 -10.34
CA LYS A 83 -5.29 31.92 -10.88
C LYS A 83 -6.36 31.93 -11.96
N ILE A 84 -6.47 30.88 -12.78
CA ILE A 84 -7.44 30.83 -13.90
C ILE A 84 -8.69 30.08 -13.50
N TRP A 85 -8.54 28.88 -12.93
CA TRP A 85 -9.68 28.11 -12.42
C TRP A 85 -10.23 28.70 -11.12
N GLY A 86 -9.37 29.30 -10.29
CA GLY A 86 -9.76 29.90 -9.03
C GLY A 86 -10.21 28.87 -7.99
N ALA A 87 -9.47 27.79 -7.84
CA ALA A 87 -9.76 26.75 -6.87
C ALA A 87 -9.66 27.27 -5.43
N ASP A 88 -10.54 26.82 -4.55
CA ASP A 88 -10.51 27.09 -3.12
C ASP A 88 -9.57 26.14 -2.38
N ALA A 89 -9.30 24.96 -2.91
CA ALA A 89 -8.38 23.97 -2.37
C ALA A 89 -7.87 23.03 -3.46
N VAL A 90 -6.73 22.38 -3.22
CA VAL A 90 -6.20 21.29 -4.04
C VAL A 90 -6.21 20.00 -3.25
N LEU A 91 -6.77 18.93 -3.83
CA LEU A 91 -6.64 17.57 -3.36
C LEU A 91 -5.68 16.82 -4.28
N HIS A 92 -4.49 16.50 -3.79
CA HIS A 92 -3.61 15.55 -4.44
C HIS A 92 -4.07 14.13 -4.12
N PHE A 93 -4.29 13.35 -5.16
CA PHE A 93 -4.87 12.02 -5.07
C PHE A 93 -3.90 10.98 -5.66
N GLY A 94 -3.33 10.12 -4.82
CA GLY A 94 -2.36 9.12 -5.26
C GLY A 94 -1.70 8.34 -4.13
N THR A 95 -0.77 7.48 -4.48
CA THR A 95 0.03 6.70 -3.50
C THR A 95 0.99 7.61 -2.72
N HIS A 96 1.56 8.56 -3.41
CA HIS A 96 2.48 9.61 -2.92
C HIS A 96 2.32 10.84 -3.83
N GLY A 97 3.03 11.93 -3.52
CA GLY A 97 2.95 13.17 -4.27
C GLY A 97 4.15 13.45 -5.17
N SER A 98 4.15 14.63 -5.77
CA SER A 98 5.23 15.10 -6.64
C SER A 98 5.69 16.51 -6.26
N LEU A 99 4.78 17.38 -5.84
CA LEU A 99 5.05 18.78 -5.54
C LEU A 99 6.14 18.94 -4.48
N GLU A 100 6.07 18.16 -3.42
CA GLU A 100 6.98 18.19 -2.28
C GLU A 100 8.42 17.78 -2.60
N PHE A 101 8.63 17.08 -3.71
CA PHE A 101 9.96 16.67 -4.17
C PHE A 101 10.70 17.74 -4.97
N MET A 102 10.00 18.80 -5.38
CA MET A 102 10.63 19.88 -6.13
C MET A 102 11.71 20.59 -5.29
N PRO A 103 12.78 21.12 -5.93
CA PRO A 103 13.93 21.71 -5.22
C PRO A 103 13.55 22.84 -4.27
N GLY A 104 14.22 22.89 -3.13
CA GLY A 104 14.04 23.89 -2.08
C GLY A 104 14.62 23.44 -0.75
N LYS A 105 14.38 24.22 0.30
CA LYS A 105 14.78 23.89 1.67
C LYS A 105 14.10 22.62 2.15
N GLN A 106 14.73 21.92 3.06
CA GLN A 106 14.14 20.73 3.69
C GLN A 106 13.07 21.08 4.72
N MET A 107 13.19 22.23 5.36
CA MET A 107 12.23 22.77 6.33
C MET A 107 12.21 24.30 6.22
N GLY A 108 11.11 24.91 6.68
CA GLY A 108 10.95 26.36 6.66
C GLY A 108 10.99 26.91 5.23
N MET A 109 10.05 26.45 4.41
CA MET A 109 9.87 26.87 3.04
C MET A 109 9.74 28.38 2.91
N SER A 110 10.10 28.89 1.76
CA SER A 110 9.93 30.30 1.39
C SER A 110 9.67 30.39 -0.12
N GLU A 111 9.24 31.53 -0.62
CA GLU A 111 9.01 31.79 -2.05
C GLU A 111 10.17 31.43 -2.97
N ALA A 112 11.38 31.29 -2.41
CA ALA A 112 12.54 30.79 -3.14
C ALA A 112 12.52 29.25 -3.35
N CYS A 113 11.65 28.54 -2.65
CA CYS A 113 11.49 27.09 -2.76
C CYS A 113 10.37 26.77 -3.74
N TYR A 114 10.61 25.85 -4.69
CA TYR A 114 9.60 25.54 -5.70
C TYR A 114 8.30 24.95 -5.13
N PRO A 115 8.30 24.07 -4.12
CA PRO A 115 7.04 23.60 -3.54
C PRO A 115 6.16 24.74 -3.01
N ASP A 116 6.77 25.74 -2.36
CA ASP A 116 6.07 26.92 -1.86
C ASP A 116 5.53 27.78 -3.00
N SER A 117 6.37 28.08 -4.02
CA SER A 117 5.98 28.86 -5.20
C SER A 117 4.88 28.17 -6.02
N LEU A 118 4.86 26.84 -6.07
CA LEU A 118 3.90 26.07 -6.85
C LEU A 118 2.53 26.03 -6.18
N ILE A 119 2.47 25.68 -4.87
CA ILE A 119 1.20 25.57 -4.15
C ILE A 119 0.58 26.94 -3.84
N GLY A 120 1.40 27.99 -3.69
CA GLY A 120 0.94 29.33 -3.40
C GLY A 120 0.13 29.41 -2.11
N SER A 121 -1.05 30.02 -2.19
CA SER A 121 -1.96 30.19 -1.05
C SER A 121 -3.03 29.12 -0.94
N LEU A 122 -3.04 28.12 -1.82
CA LEU A 122 -4.06 27.09 -1.85
C LEU A 122 -3.95 26.15 -0.65
N PRO A 123 -5.03 25.88 0.08
CA PRO A 123 -5.11 24.75 0.99
C PRO A 123 -4.76 23.47 0.27
N ASN A 124 -3.76 22.75 0.82
CA ASN A 124 -3.21 21.55 0.20
C ASN A 124 -3.62 20.31 0.98
N LEU A 125 -4.46 19.49 0.38
CA LEU A 125 -4.89 18.22 0.91
C LEU A 125 -4.24 17.10 0.13
N TYR A 126 -3.78 16.06 0.84
CA TYR A 126 -3.23 14.88 0.24
C TYR A 126 -3.99 13.63 0.68
N TYR A 127 -4.54 12.91 -0.28
CA TYR A 127 -5.05 11.57 -0.07
C TYR A 127 -3.88 10.58 -0.23
N TYR A 128 -3.33 10.13 0.90
CA TYR A 128 -2.02 9.48 0.97
C TYR A 128 -2.11 8.05 1.47
N ALA A 129 -1.31 7.13 0.89
CA ALA A 129 -1.28 5.72 1.33
C ALA A 129 -0.82 5.61 2.79
N ALA A 130 -1.55 4.88 3.63
CA ALA A 130 -1.25 4.72 5.05
C ALA A 130 0.13 4.11 5.30
N ASN A 131 0.62 3.25 4.40
CA ASN A 131 1.91 2.58 4.48
C ASN A 131 3.11 3.44 4.03
N ASN A 132 2.89 4.70 3.62
CA ASN A 132 3.96 5.62 3.21
C ASN A 132 4.07 6.86 4.10
N PRO A 133 4.29 6.72 5.42
CA PRO A 133 4.29 7.84 6.35
C PRO A 133 5.52 8.75 6.24
N SER A 134 6.65 8.23 5.73
CA SER A 134 7.87 9.01 5.55
C SER A 134 7.71 10.09 4.49
N GLU A 135 7.19 9.73 3.32
CA GLU A 135 6.91 10.70 2.26
C GLU A 135 5.75 11.63 2.63
N ALA A 136 4.70 11.13 3.31
CA ALA A 136 3.64 11.98 3.85
C ALA A 136 4.19 13.08 4.78
N THR A 137 5.22 12.76 5.58
CA THR A 137 5.93 13.75 6.40
C THR A 137 6.68 14.77 5.53
N ILE A 138 7.24 14.38 4.40
CA ILE A 138 7.84 15.31 3.42
C ILE A 138 6.77 16.22 2.84
N ALA A 139 5.61 15.69 2.44
CA ALA A 139 4.48 16.47 1.93
C ALA A 139 4.01 17.54 2.93
N LYS A 140 3.93 17.20 4.21
CA LYS A 140 3.61 18.16 5.28
C LYS A 140 4.64 19.27 5.41
N ARG A 141 5.92 18.91 5.45
CA ARG A 141 7.00 19.88 5.65
C ARG A 141 7.25 20.77 4.44
N ARG A 142 7.03 20.25 3.24
CA ARG A 142 7.41 20.89 1.99
C ARG A 142 6.23 21.28 1.10
N GLY A 143 5.02 20.84 1.42
CA GLY A 143 3.81 21.19 0.68
C GLY A 143 2.70 21.74 1.57
N TYR A 144 2.95 21.93 2.88
CA TYR A 144 1.93 22.35 3.85
C TYR A 144 0.71 21.44 3.88
N ALA A 145 0.90 20.17 3.52
CA ALA A 145 -0.19 19.24 3.31
C ALA A 145 -0.88 18.80 4.61
N SER A 146 -2.21 18.81 4.59
CA SER A 146 -3.01 17.99 5.48
C SER A 146 -3.24 16.65 4.81
N THR A 147 -2.69 15.57 5.38
CA THR A 147 -2.85 14.24 4.81
C THR A 147 -4.12 13.56 5.29
N ILE A 148 -4.73 12.80 4.41
CA ILE A 148 -5.85 11.90 4.72
C ILE A 148 -5.40 10.53 4.27
N SER A 149 -5.15 9.63 5.23
CA SER A 149 -4.67 8.30 4.89
C SER A 149 -5.78 7.44 4.31
N TYR A 150 -5.42 6.59 3.35
CA TYR A 150 -6.30 5.56 2.85
C TYR A 150 -5.70 4.17 3.09
N LEU A 151 -6.56 3.17 3.18
CA LEU A 151 -6.14 1.78 3.34
C LEU A 151 -5.46 1.29 2.06
N THR A 152 -4.21 0.88 2.18
CA THR A 152 -3.50 0.25 1.07
C THR A 152 -4.21 -1.07 0.71
N PRO A 153 -4.48 -1.33 -0.57
CA PRO A 153 -5.04 -2.61 -0.98
C PRO A 153 -4.21 -3.78 -0.45
N PRO A 154 -4.84 -4.89 -0.03
CA PRO A 154 -4.11 -6.05 0.43
C PRO A 154 -3.20 -6.59 -0.67
N ALA A 155 -2.04 -7.09 -0.29
CA ALA A 155 -1.20 -7.84 -1.20
C ALA A 155 -1.62 -9.31 -1.17
N GLU A 156 -1.78 -9.90 -2.32
CA GLU A 156 -2.02 -11.33 -2.51
C GLU A 156 -0.91 -11.95 -3.35
N ASN A 157 -0.78 -13.26 -3.27
CA ASN A 157 0.11 -13.97 -4.17
C ASN A 157 -0.32 -13.75 -5.61
N ALA A 158 0.65 -13.53 -6.50
CA ALA A 158 0.39 -13.24 -7.91
C ALA A 158 -0.42 -14.33 -8.61
N GLY A 159 -0.32 -15.57 -8.11
CA GLY A 159 -0.86 -16.76 -8.73
C GLY A 159 -0.21 -17.06 -10.09
N LEU A 160 -0.50 -18.20 -10.64
CA LEU A 160 -0.05 -18.58 -11.98
C LEU A 160 -1.20 -18.38 -12.97
N TYR A 161 -0.90 -17.82 -14.14
CA TYR A 161 -1.89 -17.62 -15.20
C TYR A 161 -1.34 -18.01 -16.58
N LYS A 162 -2.22 -18.31 -17.53
CA LYS A 162 -1.88 -18.70 -18.92
C LYS A 162 -0.85 -19.83 -18.94
N GLY A 163 0.23 -19.66 -19.69
CA GLY A 163 1.28 -20.65 -19.89
C GLY A 163 1.98 -21.10 -18.60
N LEU A 164 2.09 -20.22 -17.58
CA LEU A 164 2.66 -20.62 -16.27
C LEU A 164 1.75 -21.61 -15.54
N LYS A 165 0.44 -21.50 -15.68
CA LYS A 165 -0.50 -22.47 -15.12
C LYS A 165 -0.40 -23.82 -15.83
N GLU A 166 -0.35 -23.80 -17.17
CA GLU A 166 -0.12 -24.99 -17.99
C GLU A 166 1.20 -25.69 -17.61
N LEU A 167 2.26 -24.90 -17.42
CA LEU A 167 3.56 -25.40 -16.99
C LEU A 167 3.49 -26.07 -15.60
N SER A 168 2.76 -25.49 -14.66
CA SER A 168 2.52 -26.09 -13.34
C SER A 168 1.76 -27.42 -13.43
N GLU A 169 0.76 -27.53 -14.30
CA GLU A 169 0.02 -28.77 -14.56
C GLU A 169 0.93 -29.85 -15.19
N LEU A 170 1.83 -29.47 -16.10
CA LEU A 170 2.83 -30.37 -16.67
C LEU A 170 3.82 -30.88 -15.62
N VAL A 171 4.29 -30.00 -14.72
CA VAL A 171 5.17 -30.40 -13.60
C VAL A 171 4.46 -31.40 -12.67
N GLY A 172 3.19 -31.15 -12.33
CA GLY A 172 2.39 -32.08 -11.54
C GLY A 172 2.20 -33.45 -12.23
N SER A 173 1.98 -33.42 -13.56
CA SER A 173 1.86 -34.66 -14.36
C SER A 173 3.17 -35.44 -14.44
N TYR A 174 4.31 -34.74 -14.52
CA TYR A 174 5.61 -35.37 -14.48
C TYR A 174 5.84 -36.14 -13.19
N GLN A 175 5.51 -35.56 -12.05
CA GLN A 175 5.69 -36.24 -10.74
C GLN A 175 4.98 -37.58 -10.65
N GLN A 176 3.82 -37.69 -11.31
CA GLN A 176 3.05 -38.96 -11.35
C GLN A 176 3.59 -39.99 -12.36
N LEU A 177 4.24 -39.55 -13.42
CA LEU A 177 4.62 -40.39 -14.58
C LEU A 177 6.14 -40.45 -14.84
N ARG A 178 6.96 -39.94 -13.93
CA ARG A 178 8.40 -39.74 -14.08
C ARG A 178 9.19 -41.02 -14.49
N GLU A 179 8.78 -42.19 -14.02
CA GLU A 179 9.43 -43.48 -14.29
C GLU A 179 8.94 -44.11 -15.61
N SER A 180 7.93 -43.54 -16.24
CA SER A 180 7.39 -44.06 -17.50
C SER A 180 8.01 -43.41 -18.73
N SER A 181 7.86 -43.98 -19.89
CA SER A 181 8.24 -43.39 -21.17
C SER A 181 7.49 -42.06 -21.45
N ARG A 182 6.33 -41.87 -20.83
CA ARG A 182 5.57 -40.64 -20.89
C ARG A 182 6.24 -39.48 -20.11
N GLY A 183 7.02 -39.80 -19.07
CA GLY A 183 7.78 -38.81 -18.30
C GLY A 183 8.75 -38.03 -19.19
N ILE A 184 9.42 -38.69 -20.15
CA ILE A 184 10.31 -38.02 -21.10
C ILE A 184 9.54 -37.05 -22.00
N GLN A 185 8.34 -37.42 -22.48
CA GLN A 185 7.53 -36.56 -23.32
C GLN A 185 7.03 -35.32 -22.55
N ILE A 186 6.70 -35.52 -21.25
CA ILE A 186 6.30 -34.41 -20.38
C ILE A 186 7.47 -33.43 -20.16
N VAL A 187 8.70 -33.92 -19.96
CA VAL A 187 9.90 -33.06 -19.84
C VAL A 187 10.10 -32.24 -21.12
N LYS A 188 9.92 -32.83 -22.32
CA LYS A 188 9.98 -32.11 -23.59
C LYS A 188 8.93 -30.98 -23.62
N ALA A 189 7.69 -31.26 -23.21
CA ALA A 189 6.64 -30.26 -23.14
C ALA A 189 6.96 -29.16 -22.10
N ILE A 190 7.53 -29.52 -20.92
CA ILE A 190 7.97 -28.56 -19.90
C ILE A 190 9.02 -27.61 -20.48
N ILE A 191 10.01 -28.12 -21.22
CA ILE A 191 11.05 -27.27 -21.85
C ILE A 191 10.46 -26.32 -22.88
N GLU A 192 9.55 -26.80 -23.72
CA GLU A 192 8.91 -25.97 -24.73
C GLU A 192 8.05 -24.85 -24.09
N THR A 193 7.20 -25.22 -23.13
CA THR A 193 6.35 -24.27 -22.42
C THR A 193 7.19 -23.28 -21.58
N SER A 194 8.29 -23.72 -20.98
CA SER A 194 9.23 -22.84 -20.27
C SER A 194 9.82 -21.77 -21.19
N LYS A 195 10.21 -22.12 -22.41
CA LYS A 195 10.68 -21.15 -23.42
C LYS A 195 9.58 -20.16 -23.83
N GLN A 196 8.36 -20.65 -24.04
CA GLN A 196 7.21 -19.79 -24.38
C GLN A 196 6.88 -18.79 -23.24
N CYS A 197 7.14 -19.18 -21.99
CA CYS A 197 6.96 -18.33 -20.81
C CYS A 197 8.20 -17.47 -20.48
N ASN A 198 9.29 -17.54 -21.27
CA ASN A 198 10.59 -16.87 -21.02
C ASN A 198 11.27 -17.29 -19.72
N LEU A 199 10.97 -18.45 -19.17
CA LEU A 199 11.63 -18.99 -17.98
C LEU A 199 13.03 -19.56 -18.29
N ASP A 200 13.39 -19.75 -19.55
CA ASP A 200 14.71 -20.11 -20.02
C ASP A 200 15.80 -19.07 -19.72
N LYS A 201 15.40 -17.88 -19.28
CA LYS A 201 16.30 -16.81 -18.79
C LYS A 201 16.62 -16.92 -17.31
N ASP A 202 15.75 -17.58 -16.55
CA ASP A 202 15.81 -17.69 -15.09
C ASP A 202 16.21 -19.09 -14.62
N VAL A 203 16.03 -20.12 -15.48
CA VAL A 203 16.36 -21.51 -15.20
C VAL A 203 17.16 -22.10 -16.35
N ASP A 204 18.30 -22.72 -16.02
CA ASP A 204 19.11 -23.40 -17.01
C ASP A 204 18.36 -24.60 -17.59
N LEU A 205 18.18 -24.59 -18.90
CA LEU A 205 17.58 -25.70 -19.63
C LEU A 205 18.58 -26.81 -19.86
N PRO A 206 18.18 -28.13 -19.83
CA PRO A 206 19.07 -29.24 -20.12
C PRO A 206 19.73 -29.11 -21.48
N VAL A 207 21.04 -29.39 -21.53
CA VAL A 207 21.81 -29.38 -22.77
C VAL A 207 21.99 -30.83 -23.24
N GLY A 208 21.61 -31.16 -24.46
CA GLY A 208 21.72 -32.46 -25.08
C GLY A 208 20.39 -33.12 -25.43
N GLU A 209 20.43 -34.40 -25.79
CA GLU A 209 19.24 -35.19 -26.13
C GLU A 209 18.47 -35.55 -24.85
N ILE A 210 17.23 -35.10 -24.76
CA ILE A 210 16.37 -35.27 -23.57
C ILE A 210 16.11 -36.76 -23.29
N ASP A 211 16.14 -37.58 -24.32
CA ASP A 211 15.94 -39.00 -24.22
C ASP A 211 17.12 -39.73 -23.52
N GLU A 212 18.29 -39.08 -23.44
CA GLU A 212 19.52 -39.61 -22.79
C GLU A 212 19.64 -39.16 -21.33
N LEU A 213 18.80 -38.19 -20.87
CA LEU A 213 18.85 -37.75 -19.49
C LEU A 213 18.42 -38.83 -18.52
N THR A 214 19.17 -38.99 -17.42
CA THR A 214 18.81 -39.84 -16.30
C THR A 214 17.54 -39.33 -15.59
N ILE A 215 16.93 -40.20 -14.80
CA ILE A 215 15.75 -39.77 -13.99
C ILE A 215 16.14 -38.63 -13.02
N GLU A 216 17.32 -38.74 -12.41
CA GLU A 216 17.86 -37.74 -11.47
C GLU A 216 18.08 -36.38 -12.12
N GLU A 217 18.60 -36.33 -13.36
CA GLU A 217 18.82 -35.10 -14.09
C GLU A 217 17.48 -34.44 -14.49
N ARG A 218 16.50 -35.27 -14.87
CA ARG A 218 15.13 -34.78 -15.18
C ARG A 218 14.43 -34.24 -13.92
N ASP A 219 14.56 -34.97 -12.79
CA ASP A 219 14.01 -34.55 -11.50
C ASP A 219 14.61 -33.22 -11.04
N LEU A 220 15.92 -33.04 -11.19
CA LEU A 220 16.62 -31.81 -10.85
C LEU A 220 16.12 -30.64 -11.70
N PHE A 221 16.01 -30.84 -13.01
CA PHE A 221 15.49 -29.80 -13.92
C PHE A 221 14.04 -29.41 -13.61
N VAL A 222 13.15 -30.41 -13.49
CA VAL A 222 11.73 -30.15 -13.19
C VAL A 222 11.59 -29.54 -11.80
N GLY A 223 12.42 -29.93 -10.83
CA GLY A 223 12.47 -29.29 -9.51
C GLY A 223 12.87 -27.82 -9.56
N ASN A 224 13.82 -27.45 -10.42
CA ASN A 224 14.21 -26.04 -10.61
C ASN A 224 13.07 -25.23 -11.27
N ILE A 225 12.38 -25.77 -12.27
CA ILE A 225 11.18 -25.14 -12.85
C ILE A 225 10.09 -24.98 -11.80
N TYR A 226 9.83 -26.01 -11.01
CA TYR A 226 8.85 -25.95 -9.93
C TYR A 226 9.19 -24.86 -8.91
N LYS A 227 10.44 -24.78 -8.47
CA LYS A 227 10.91 -23.72 -7.56
C LYS A 227 10.68 -22.33 -8.14
N GLN A 228 10.99 -22.12 -9.41
CA GLN A 228 10.78 -20.83 -10.07
C GLN A 228 9.29 -20.49 -10.19
N LEU A 229 8.43 -21.48 -10.51
CA LEU A 229 6.98 -21.28 -10.50
C LEU A 229 6.47 -20.87 -9.13
N MET A 230 6.93 -21.53 -8.06
CA MET A 230 6.57 -21.18 -6.67
C MET A 230 7.02 -19.77 -6.31
N GLU A 231 8.22 -19.36 -6.74
CA GLU A 231 8.72 -18.00 -6.51
C GLU A 231 7.84 -16.97 -7.20
N ILE A 232 7.44 -17.21 -8.46
CA ILE A 232 6.53 -16.31 -9.21
C ILE A 232 5.16 -16.27 -8.53
N GLU A 233 4.60 -17.42 -8.18
CA GLU A 233 3.29 -17.51 -7.54
C GLU A 233 3.26 -16.82 -6.17
N SER A 234 4.36 -16.90 -5.42
CA SER A 234 4.47 -16.28 -4.09
C SER A 234 4.75 -14.78 -4.11
N ARG A 235 5.01 -14.18 -5.28
CA ARG A 235 5.19 -12.72 -5.37
C ARG A 235 3.93 -12.00 -4.93
N LEU A 236 4.11 -11.09 -3.98
CA LEU A 236 3.00 -10.28 -3.48
C LEU A 236 2.70 -9.14 -4.44
N LEU A 237 1.50 -9.11 -4.95
CA LEU A 237 0.98 -8.03 -5.79
C LEU A 237 -0.21 -7.35 -5.09
N PRO A 238 -0.31 -6.01 -5.15
CA PRO A 238 -1.50 -5.33 -4.65
C PRO A 238 -2.76 -5.74 -5.43
N CYS A 239 -3.83 -6.06 -4.73
CA CYS A 239 -5.11 -6.43 -5.32
C CYS A 239 -5.90 -5.20 -5.74
N GLY A 240 -5.62 -4.67 -6.92
CA GLY A 240 -6.33 -3.52 -7.46
C GLY A 240 -5.93 -2.18 -6.84
N LEU A 241 -6.86 -1.22 -6.92
CA LEU A 241 -6.73 0.13 -6.38
C LEU A 241 -7.79 0.36 -5.30
N HIS A 242 -7.43 1.11 -4.26
CA HIS A 242 -8.39 1.52 -3.25
C HIS A 242 -9.43 2.49 -3.81
N THR A 243 -10.69 2.32 -3.42
CA THR A 243 -11.79 3.24 -3.77
C THR A 243 -12.24 3.96 -2.51
N ILE A 244 -12.09 5.28 -2.49
CA ILE A 244 -12.49 6.12 -1.35
C ILE A 244 -14.00 6.04 -1.10
N GLY A 245 -14.39 5.97 0.16
CA GLY A 245 -15.81 5.93 0.58
C GLY A 245 -16.46 4.56 0.38
N GLU A 246 -15.69 3.53 0.05
CA GLU A 246 -16.21 2.17 -0.13
C GLU A 246 -15.56 1.21 0.86
N ALA A 247 -16.40 0.50 1.61
CA ALA A 247 -15.93 -0.59 2.45
C ALA A 247 -15.27 -1.69 1.60
N PRO A 248 -14.27 -2.42 2.13
CA PRO A 248 -13.61 -3.49 1.40
C PRO A 248 -14.60 -4.60 1.03
N THR A 249 -14.31 -5.28 -0.05
CA THR A 249 -15.00 -6.53 -0.39
C THR A 249 -14.66 -7.62 0.63
N ALA A 250 -15.45 -8.68 0.67
CA ALA A 250 -15.17 -9.80 1.56
C ALA A 250 -13.81 -10.45 1.26
N GLU A 251 -13.41 -10.50 -0.01
CA GLU A 251 -12.11 -11.05 -0.43
C GLU A 251 -10.95 -10.15 0.03
N GLU A 252 -11.05 -8.84 -0.16
CA GLU A 252 -10.03 -7.88 0.30
C GLU A 252 -9.91 -7.89 1.83
N ALA A 253 -11.02 -7.95 2.55
CA ALA A 253 -11.02 -8.05 4.00
C ALA A 253 -10.35 -9.36 4.47
N VAL A 254 -10.67 -10.49 3.85
CA VAL A 254 -10.06 -11.79 4.15
C VAL A 254 -8.55 -11.74 3.86
N ALA A 255 -8.13 -11.22 2.71
CA ALA A 255 -6.70 -11.12 2.35
C ALA A 255 -5.93 -10.29 3.37
N THR A 256 -6.48 -9.12 3.76
CA THR A 256 -5.88 -8.27 4.80
C THR A 256 -5.74 -9.01 6.13
N LEU A 257 -6.79 -9.70 6.57
CA LEU A 257 -6.79 -10.41 7.85
C LEU A 257 -5.90 -11.66 7.85
N VAL A 258 -5.78 -12.36 6.72
CA VAL A 258 -4.83 -13.47 6.55
C VAL A 258 -3.41 -12.99 6.75
N ASN A 259 -3.06 -11.86 6.13
CA ASN A 259 -1.73 -11.27 6.29
C ASN A 259 -1.50 -10.82 7.75
N ILE A 260 -2.50 -10.22 8.41
CA ILE A 260 -2.41 -9.85 9.84
C ILE A 260 -2.23 -11.09 10.72
N ALA A 261 -2.97 -12.16 10.46
CA ALA A 261 -2.95 -13.40 11.23
C ALA A 261 -1.68 -14.24 11.02
N SER A 262 -0.91 -13.97 9.96
CA SER A 262 0.33 -14.69 9.66
C SER A 262 1.53 -14.22 10.47
N LEU A 263 1.41 -13.11 11.23
CA LEU A 263 2.48 -12.53 12.03
C LEU A 263 2.29 -12.79 13.53
N GLU A 264 3.38 -13.17 14.21
CA GLU A 264 3.44 -13.19 15.67
C GLU A 264 3.34 -11.77 16.24
N ARG A 265 2.59 -11.60 17.33
CA ARG A 265 2.38 -10.32 18.00
C ARG A 265 2.67 -10.45 19.49
N GLU A 266 3.96 -10.44 19.80
CA GLU A 266 4.44 -10.67 21.17
C GLU A 266 3.88 -9.65 22.16
N GLN A 267 3.77 -8.39 21.76
CA GLN A 267 3.26 -7.31 22.64
C GLN A 267 1.79 -7.54 23.03
N GLU A 268 0.97 -8.06 22.12
CA GLU A 268 -0.41 -8.42 22.37
C GLU A 268 -0.55 -9.84 22.93
N GLY A 269 0.53 -10.60 22.96
CA GLY A 269 0.57 -12.00 23.36
C GLY A 269 -0.27 -12.88 22.42
N LEU A 270 -0.20 -12.60 21.11
CA LEU A 270 -0.94 -13.34 20.08
C LEU A 270 0.01 -14.17 19.23
N ARG A 271 -0.37 -15.41 19.02
CA ARG A 271 0.36 -16.35 18.16
C ARG A 271 -0.13 -16.24 16.71
N ALA A 272 0.78 -16.42 15.77
CA ALA A 272 0.42 -16.48 14.35
C ALA A 272 -0.43 -17.71 14.05
N LEU A 273 -1.45 -17.55 13.20
CA LEU A 273 -2.34 -18.65 12.82
C LEU A 273 -1.60 -19.84 12.17
N PRO A 274 -0.64 -19.65 11.25
CA PRO A 274 0.16 -20.75 10.72
C PRO A 274 0.91 -21.53 11.80
N GLY A 275 1.47 -20.84 12.80
CA GLY A 275 2.13 -21.47 13.95
C GLY A 275 1.20 -22.35 14.76
N LEU A 276 0.01 -21.84 15.11
CA LEU A 276 -1.02 -22.59 15.83
C LEU A 276 -1.47 -23.84 15.07
N LEU A 277 -1.58 -23.77 13.74
CA LEU A 277 -1.96 -24.90 12.91
C LEU A 277 -0.83 -25.93 12.85
N ALA A 278 0.43 -25.52 12.65
CA ALA A 278 1.58 -26.42 12.63
C ALA A 278 1.75 -27.16 13.98
N GLU A 279 1.64 -26.46 15.10
CA GLU A 279 1.74 -27.06 16.44
C GLU A 279 0.64 -28.09 16.70
N SER A 280 -0.55 -27.90 16.15
CA SER A 280 -1.67 -28.85 16.32
C SER A 280 -1.40 -30.23 15.68
N ILE A 281 -0.36 -30.33 14.88
CA ILE A 281 0.11 -31.58 14.26
C ILE A 281 1.55 -31.93 14.71
N ASN A 282 1.99 -31.37 15.84
CA ASN A 282 3.28 -31.58 16.46
C ASN A 282 4.51 -31.19 15.59
N LEU A 283 4.36 -30.12 14.80
CA LEU A 283 5.44 -29.52 14.00
C LEU A 283 5.63 -28.05 14.40
N LYS A 284 6.87 -27.55 14.22
CA LYS A 284 7.14 -26.12 14.27
C LYS A 284 6.95 -25.52 12.89
N ILE A 285 6.45 -24.30 12.84
CA ILE A 285 6.19 -23.61 11.56
C ILE A 285 7.50 -23.37 10.78
N GLU A 286 8.61 -23.14 11.49
CA GLU A 286 9.93 -22.96 10.89
C GLU A 286 10.36 -24.22 10.14
N GLU A 287 10.07 -25.42 10.67
CA GLU A 287 10.38 -26.69 10.00
C GLU A 287 9.57 -26.83 8.69
N VAL A 288 8.33 -26.39 8.71
CA VAL A 288 7.46 -26.39 7.51
C VAL A 288 8.01 -25.42 6.46
N TYR A 289 8.40 -24.20 6.87
CA TYR A 289 8.96 -23.21 5.95
C TYR A 289 10.31 -23.62 5.40
N ASP A 290 11.19 -24.18 6.23
CA ASP A 290 12.49 -24.66 5.79
C ASP A 290 12.38 -25.83 4.80
N GLY A 291 11.49 -26.80 5.06
CA GLY A 291 11.22 -27.90 4.15
C GLY A 291 10.57 -27.44 2.85
N ASN A 292 9.62 -26.49 2.92
CA ASN A 292 9.01 -25.87 1.75
C ASN A 292 10.06 -25.13 0.90
N ASN A 293 10.95 -24.35 1.51
CA ASN A 293 12.01 -23.64 0.80
C ASN A 293 13.04 -24.58 0.14
N LYS A 294 13.22 -25.79 0.68
CA LYS A 294 14.03 -26.84 0.10
C LYS A 294 13.31 -27.64 -1.00
N GLY A 295 12.02 -27.36 -1.23
CA GLY A 295 11.20 -28.09 -2.20
C GLY A 295 10.82 -29.50 -1.76
N GLU A 296 10.84 -29.81 -0.45
CA GLU A 296 10.40 -31.09 0.07
C GLU A 296 8.89 -31.22 -0.07
N LEU A 297 8.42 -32.10 -0.94
CA LEU A 297 7.01 -32.21 -1.35
C LEU A 297 6.04 -32.26 -0.16
N LYS A 298 6.37 -33.04 0.87
CA LYS A 298 5.58 -33.16 2.10
C LYS A 298 5.33 -31.79 2.77
N PHE A 299 6.36 -30.96 2.85
CA PHE A 299 6.25 -29.65 3.49
C PHE A 299 5.62 -28.61 2.58
N VAL A 300 5.78 -28.75 1.27
CA VAL A 300 5.06 -27.92 0.29
C VAL A 300 3.57 -28.14 0.41
N GLU A 301 3.09 -29.38 0.34
CA GLU A 301 1.69 -29.74 0.49
C GLU A 301 1.12 -29.31 1.86
N LEU A 302 1.94 -29.44 2.90
CA LEU A 302 1.54 -29.02 4.24
C LEU A 302 1.43 -27.50 4.36
N ASN A 303 2.38 -26.75 3.80
CA ASN A 303 2.34 -25.29 3.77
C ASN A 303 1.10 -24.77 3.02
N GLU A 304 0.81 -25.32 1.85
CA GLU A 304 -0.41 -25.00 1.10
C GLU A 304 -1.67 -25.29 1.93
N LYS A 305 -1.70 -26.42 2.62
CA LYS A 305 -2.82 -26.82 3.49
C LYS A 305 -3.00 -25.85 4.65
N ILE A 306 -1.92 -25.37 5.27
CA ILE A 306 -1.92 -24.38 6.34
C ILE A 306 -2.48 -23.05 5.80
N ILE A 307 -1.95 -22.55 4.69
CA ILE A 307 -2.39 -21.29 4.06
C ILE A 307 -3.88 -21.37 3.70
N LYS A 308 -4.29 -22.45 3.06
CA LYS A 308 -5.70 -22.69 2.70
C LYS A 308 -6.60 -22.69 3.94
N THR A 309 -6.21 -23.41 4.99
CA THR A 309 -6.99 -23.51 6.23
C THR A 309 -7.10 -22.16 6.93
N ALA A 310 -6.00 -21.39 6.98
CA ALA A 310 -6.02 -20.04 7.51
C ALA A 310 -7.01 -19.14 6.75
N ARG A 311 -6.95 -19.14 5.42
CA ARG A 311 -7.87 -18.36 4.57
C ARG A 311 -9.34 -18.79 4.77
N GLU A 312 -9.62 -20.07 4.74
CA GLU A 312 -10.98 -20.62 4.93
C GLU A 312 -11.54 -20.30 6.32
N SER A 313 -10.71 -20.38 7.36
CA SER A 313 -11.11 -20.07 8.74
C SER A 313 -11.48 -18.60 8.91
N ILE A 314 -10.67 -17.70 8.35
CA ILE A 314 -10.93 -16.26 8.36
C ILE A 314 -12.12 -15.92 7.48
N PHE A 315 -12.26 -16.55 6.33
CA PHE A 315 -13.45 -16.38 5.48
C PHE A 315 -14.75 -16.82 6.19
N ALA A 316 -14.69 -17.91 6.94
CA ALA A 316 -15.84 -18.34 7.75
C ALA A 316 -16.20 -17.31 8.85
N MET A 317 -15.20 -16.62 9.41
CA MET A 317 -15.43 -15.51 10.33
C MET A 317 -16.09 -14.31 9.60
N VAL A 318 -15.56 -13.88 8.48
CA VAL A 318 -16.12 -12.76 7.69
C VAL A 318 -17.54 -13.08 7.23
N LYS A 319 -17.82 -14.31 6.81
CA LYS A 319 -19.19 -14.78 6.45
C LYS A 319 -20.18 -14.76 7.63
N SER A 320 -19.70 -14.70 8.86
CA SER A 320 -20.60 -14.53 10.02
C SER A 320 -21.21 -13.13 10.09
N LEU A 321 -20.66 -12.19 9.34
CA LEU A 321 -21.15 -10.83 9.20
C LEU A 321 -22.06 -10.68 7.97
N LYS A 322 -22.75 -9.56 7.91
CA LYS A 322 -23.65 -9.22 6.79
C LYS A 322 -22.80 -8.80 5.57
N ILE A 323 -22.98 -9.48 4.46
CA ILE A 323 -22.36 -9.14 3.19
C ILE A 323 -23.45 -8.70 2.21
N VAL A 324 -23.29 -7.50 1.62
CA VAL A 324 -24.21 -6.96 0.61
C VAL A 324 -23.38 -6.53 -0.61
N ASN A 325 -23.75 -7.01 -1.78
CA ASN A 325 -23.02 -6.75 -3.03
C ASN A 325 -21.51 -7.03 -2.93
N GLY A 326 -21.14 -8.09 -2.18
CA GLY A 326 -19.74 -8.46 -1.96
C GLY A 326 -19.00 -7.66 -0.88
N ARG A 327 -19.58 -6.60 -0.31
CA ARG A 327 -18.96 -5.76 0.72
C ARG A 327 -19.40 -6.16 2.13
N VAL A 328 -18.47 -6.04 3.09
CA VAL A 328 -18.66 -6.45 4.47
C VAL A 328 -19.25 -5.30 5.30
N TYR A 329 -20.31 -5.62 6.03
CA TYR A 329 -20.94 -4.73 7.01
C TYR A 329 -20.82 -5.34 8.41
N LEU A 330 -20.51 -4.53 9.42
CA LEU A 330 -20.24 -4.98 10.79
C LEU A 330 -21.46 -5.52 11.57
N GLU A 331 -22.55 -5.77 10.88
CA GLU A 331 -23.73 -6.41 11.44
C GLU A 331 -23.63 -7.93 11.30
N LYS A 332 -24.00 -8.66 12.36
CA LYS A 332 -24.10 -10.13 12.29
C LYS A 332 -25.09 -10.55 11.22
N SER A 333 -24.72 -11.55 10.42
CA SER A 333 -25.62 -12.18 9.46
C SER A 333 -26.84 -12.82 10.18
N LEU A 334 -27.93 -13.02 9.45
CA LEU A 334 -29.13 -13.69 9.99
C LEU A 334 -28.80 -15.09 10.53
N PHE A 335 -27.91 -15.80 9.87
CA PHE A 335 -27.45 -17.12 10.31
C PHE A 335 -26.65 -17.05 11.60
N SER A 336 -25.76 -16.06 11.76
CA SER A 336 -25.00 -15.84 12.99
C SER A 336 -25.92 -15.47 14.17
N LYS A 337 -26.94 -14.63 13.94
CA LYS A 337 -27.97 -14.30 14.94
C LYS A 337 -28.74 -15.53 15.38
N LEU A 338 -29.09 -16.44 14.45
CA LEU A 338 -29.74 -17.69 14.76
C LEU A 338 -28.86 -18.64 15.60
N LEU A 339 -27.54 -18.71 15.28
CA LEU A 339 -26.59 -19.49 16.06
C LEU A 339 -26.45 -18.98 17.49
N ASP A 340 -26.40 -17.65 17.65
CA ASP A 340 -26.35 -17.03 18.97
C ASP A 340 -27.63 -17.30 19.79
N PHE A 341 -28.77 -17.30 19.12
CA PHE A 341 -30.05 -17.70 19.75
C PHE A 341 -30.03 -19.16 20.21
N LEU A 342 -29.48 -20.07 19.40
CA LEU A 342 -29.35 -21.48 19.77
C LEU A 342 -28.43 -21.73 20.95
N LYS A 343 -27.37 -20.89 21.12
CA LYS A 343 -26.48 -20.94 22.30
C LYS A 343 -27.23 -20.65 23.61
N ILE A 344 -28.27 -19.79 23.57
CA ILE A 344 -29.10 -19.46 24.75
C ILE A 344 -29.83 -20.73 25.25
N PHE A 345 -30.11 -21.67 24.35
CA PHE A 345 -30.72 -22.96 24.70
C PHE A 345 -29.71 -24.06 25.05
N GLY A 346 -28.46 -23.71 25.33
CA GLY A 346 -27.42 -24.64 25.77
C GLY A 346 -26.72 -25.42 24.67
N LEU A 347 -26.97 -25.12 23.40
CA LEU A 347 -26.32 -25.74 22.26
C LEU A 347 -24.95 -25.04 22.05
N ASN A 348 -23.89 -25.55 22.69
CA ASN A 348 -22.53 -25.10 22.49
C ASN A 348 -21.95 -25.62 21.17
N LEU A 349 -22.25 -24.93 20.08
CA LEU A 349 -21.65 -25.23 18.79
C LEU A 349 -20.21 -24.61 18.71
N PRO A 350 -19.24 -25.34 18.16
CA PRO A 350 -17.91 -24.79 17.96
C PRO A 350 -17.96 -23.58 17.01
N THR A 351 -17.04 -22.63 17.22
CA THR A 351 -16.94 -21.46 16.34
C THR A 351 -16.69 -21.88 14.89
N PRO A 352 -17.17 -21.10 13.91
CA PRO A 352 -17.01 -21.45 12.49
C PRO A 352 -15.54 -21.72 12.11
N TRP A 353 -14.61 -20.89 12.58
CA TRP A 353 -13.18 -21.05 12.32
C TRP A 353 -12.58 -22.31 12.95
N LEU A 354 -12.94 -22.65 14.19
CA LEU A 354 -12.50 -23.89 14.84
C LEU A 354 -13.01 -25.12 14.08
N ARG A 355 -14.22 -25.06 13.57
CA ARG A 355 -14.81 -26.14 12.77
C ARG A 355 -14.01 -26.35 11.48
N ILE A 356 -13.62 -25.28 10.79
CA ILE A 356 -12.78 -25.34 9.57
C ILE A 356 -11.41 -25.95 9.88
N CYS A 357 -10.72 -25.49 10.95
CA CYS A 357 -9.45 -26.08 11.36
C CYS A 357 -9.55 -27.58 11.54
N LYS A 358 -10.57 -28.06 12.26
CA LYS A 358 -10.80 -29.51 12.49
C LYS A 358 -11.13 -30.27 11.22
N LEU A 359 -11.98 -29.72 10.34
CA LEU A 359 -12.31 -30.35 9.05
C LEU A 359 -11.10 -30.53 8.16
N ASN A 360 -10.15 -29.61 8.24
CA ASN A 360 -8.89 -29.67 7.51
C ASN A 360 -7.80 -30.47 8.24
N GLY A 361 -8.15 -31.22 9.30
CA GLY A 361 -7.23 -32.15 9.98
C GLY A 361 -6.35 -31.54 11.06
N PHE A 362 -6.60 -30.28 11.48
CA PHE A 362 -5.91 -29.62 12.59
C PHE A 362 -6.76 -29.76 13.89
N ASN A 363 -6.88 -31.02 14.34
CA ASN A 363 -7.83 -31.38 15.43
C ASN A 363 -7.39 -30.88 16.80
N GLU A 364 -6.07 -30.84 17.05
CA GLU A 364 -5.46 -30.50 18.35
C GLU A 364 -5.10 -29.02 18.47
N VAL A 365 -5.66 -28.18 17.61
CA VAL A 365 -5.40 -26.73 17.67
C VAL A 365 -5.81 -26.15 19.01
N ASN A 366 -4.94 -25.33 19.62
CA ASN A 366 -5.21 -24.70 20.91
C ASN A 366 -6.37 -23.70 20.78
N GLN A 367 -7.55 -24.15 21.22
CA GLN A 367 -8.79 -23.39 21.10
C GLN A 367 -8.74 -22.04 21.82
N LYS A 368 -8.05 -21.95 22.94
CA LYS A 368 -7.93 -20.68 23.72
C LYS A 368 -7.15 -19.64 22.94
N GLU A 369 -5.98 -20.03 22.43
CA GLU A 369 -5.14 -19.14 21.62
C GLU A 369 -5.81 -18.78 20.31
N LEU A 370 -6.43 -19.75 19.66
CA LEU A 370 -7.19 -19.53 18.42
C LEU A 370 -8.30 -18.51 18.63
N ASN A 371 -9.13 -18.65 19.67
CA ASN A 371 -10.19 -17.70 19.95
C ASN A 371 -9.66 -16.31 20.25
N LYS A 372 -8.59 -16.20 21.04
CA LYS A 372 -7.92 -14.91 21.32
C LYS A 372 -7.47 -14.21 20.05
N LEU A 373 -6.86 -14.97 19.12
CA LEU A 373 -6.47 -14.43 17.81
C LEU A 373 -7.70 -13.97 17.00
N PHE A 374 -8.76 -14.77 16.94
CA PHE A 374 -9.94 -14.43 16.17
C PHE A 374 -10.73 -13.25 16.75
N ASP A 375 -10.74 -13.08 18.07
CA ASP A 375 -11.30 -11.88 18.73
C ASP A 375 -10.51 -10.62 18.30
N TYR A 376 -9.19 -10.72 18.22
CA TYR A 376 -8.35 -9.65 17.71
C TYR A 376 -8.57 -9.39 16.22
N LEU A 377 -8.72 -10.42 15.40
CA LEU A 377 -9.01 -10.27 13.98
C LEU A 377 -10.39 -9.63 13.73
N LEU A 378 -11.37 -9.90 14.58
CA LEU A 378 -12.68 -9.21 14.53
C LEU A 378 -12.52 -7.72 14.82
N PHE A 379 -11.73 -7.36 15.84
CA PHE A 379 -11.38 -5.97 16.10
C PHE A 379 -10.69 -5.32 14.89
N CYS A 380 -9.69 -5.99 14.29
CA CYS A 380 -9.03 -5.50 13.09
C CYS A 380 -10.01 -5.32 11.92
N LEU A 381 -10.94 -6.25 11.72
CA LEU A 381 -11.97 -6.15 10.70
C LEU A 381 -12.88 -4.93 10.90
N GLU A 382 -13.26 -4.64 12.14
CA GLU A 382 -14.01 -3.42 12.48
C GLU A 382 -13.25 -2.16 12.04
N GLN A 383 -11.94 -2.12 12.29
CA GLN A 383 -11.11 -0.98 11.90
C GLN A 383 -10.91 -0.89 10.38
N VAL A 384 -10.75 -2.02 9.69
CA VAL A 384 -10.63 -2.09 8.22
C VAL A 384 -11.91 -1.63 7.53
N CYS A 385 -13.08 -1.99 8.09
CA CYS A 385 -14.38 -1.62 7.54
C CYS A 385 -14.87 -0.23 7.99
N ALA A 386 -14.20 0.41 8.94
CA ALA A 386 -14.56 1.74 9.41
C ALA A 386 -14.17 2.80 8.37
N ASP A 387 -15.13 3.22 7.55
CA ASP A 387 -14.92 4.32 6.58
C ASP A 387 -14.85 5.66 7.32
N LYS A 388 -13.63 6.16 7.51
CA LYS A 388 -13.34 7.50 8.03
C LYS A 388 -12.71 8.43 6.98
N GLU A 389 -12.42 7.92 5.81
CA GLU A 389 -11.69 8.62 4.77
C GLU A 389 -12.51 9.76 4.18
N MET A 390 -13.75 9.47 3.76
CA MET A 390 -14.65 10.46 3.19
C MET A 390 -15.05 11.53 4.23
N ASP A 391 -15.36 11.12 5.46
CA ASP A 391 -15.67 12.06 6.55
C ASP A 391 -14.49 13.00 6.81
N SER A 392 -13.27 12.48 6.82
CA SER A 392 -12.05 13.28 7.04
C SER A 392 -11.76 14.21 5.85
N LEU A 393 -12.01 13.75 4.62
CA LEU A 393 -11.86 14.58 3.43
C LEU A 393 -12.84 15.79 3.46
N ILE A 394 -14.12 15.53 3.76
CA ILE A 394 -15.12 16.58 3.86
C ILE A 394 -14.76 17.58 4.97
N LYS A 395 -14.34 17.07 6.14
CA LYS A 395 -13.88 17.93 7.24
C LYS A 395 -12.69 18.81 6.84
N ALA A 396 -11.73 18.24 6.12
CA ALA A 396 -10.55 18.98 5.66
C ALA A 396 -10.92 20.07 4.65
N LEU A 397 -11.82 19.77 3.71
CA LEU A 397 -12.34 20.74 2.73
C LEU A 397 -13.11 21.88 3.42
N ASP A 398 -13.82 21.60 4.51
CA ASP A 398 -14.48 22.62 5.35
C ASP A 398 -13.49 23.40 6.24
N GLY A 399 -12.18 23.18 6.12
CA GLY A 399 -11.16 23.81 6.94
C GLY A 399 -11.10 23.30 8.39
N ASN A 400 -11.73 22.17 8.69
CA ASN A 400 -11.74 21.58 10.01
C ASN A 400 -10.54 20.65 10.24
N TYR A 401 -10.25 20.42 11.51
CA TYR A 401 -9.12 19.59 11.94
C TYR A 401 -9.33 18.10 11.63
N VAL A 402 -8.35 17.51 10.95
CA VAL A 402 -8.26 16.07 10.74
C VAL A 402 -7.38 15.44 11.83
N LEU A 403 -7.90 14.45 12.54
CA LEU A 403 -7.20 13.79 13.63
C LEU A 403 -5.88 13.18 13.18
N PRO A 404 -4.75 13.43 13.90
CA PRO A 404 -3.48 12.81 13.59
C PRO A 404 -3.48 11.34 14.00
N GLY A 405 -2.60 10.58 13.37
CA GLY A 405 -2.36 9.19 13.74
C GLY A 405 -1.07 8.66 13.15
N PRO A 406 -0.56 7.54 13.66
CA PRO A 406 0.60 6.91 13.07
C PRO A 406 0.29 6.45 11.65
N GLY A 407 1.26 6.63 10.75
CA GLY A 407 1.28 5.93 9.48
C GLY A 407 2.16 4.69 9.57
N GLY A 408 1.97 3.75 8.67
CA GLY A 408 2.72 2.51 8.62
C GLY A 408 1.96 1.41 7.91
N ASP A 409 2.60 0.27 7.81
CA ASP A 409 1.99 -0.93 7.23
C ASP A 409 0.89 -1.46 8.16
N PRO A 410 -0.38 -1.49 7.74
CA PRO A 410 -1.49 -1.98 8.56
C PRO A 410 -1.41 -3.47 8.88
N ILE A 411 -0.63 -4.24 8.12
CA ILE A 411 -0.42 -5.66 8.40
C ILE A 411 0.50 -5.84 9.60
N ARG A 412 1.60 -5.09 9.66
CA ARG A 412 2.56 -5.13 10.77
C ARG A 412 2.05 -4.39 11.99
N ASN A 413 1.39 -3.28 11.78
CA ASN A 413 0.87 -2.43 12.86
C ASN A 413 -0.60 -2.04 12.61
N PRO A 414 -1.58 -2.86 12.97
CA PRO A 414 -3.01 -2.54 12.83
C PRO A 414 -3.47 -1.30 13.59
N SER A 415 -2.66 -0.72 14.50
CA SER A 415 -3.02 0.52 15.20
C SER A 415 -3.08 1.74 14.30
N VAL A 416 -2.52 1.64 13.07
CA VAL A 416 -2.66 2.69 12.06
C VAL A 416 -4.10 2.80 11.53
N LEU A 417 -4.89 1.75 11.70
CA LEU A 417 -6.31 1.73 11.37
C LEU A 417 -7.18 2.42 12.46
N PRO A 418 -8.38 2.91 12.13
CA PRO A 418 -8.92 3.05 10.77
C PRO A 418 -8.13 4.10 9.98
N SER A 419 -8.22 4.03 8.64
CA SER A 419 -7.71 5.07 7.74
C SER A 419 -8.48 6.39 7.89
N GLY A 420 -8.13 7.42 7.12
CA GLY A 420 -8.71 8.75 7.24
C GLY A 420 -8.01 9.65 8.27
N LYS A 421 -6.79 9.31 8.68
CA LYS A 421 -5.99 10.09 9.64
C LYS A 421 -4.99 11.01 8.93
N ASN A 422 -4.66 12.11 9.58
CA ASN A 422 -3.53 12.95 9.20
C ASN A 422 -2.24 12.29 9.69
N ILE A 423 -1.65 11.40 8.86
CA ILE A 423 -0.58 10.50 9.28
C ILE A 423 0.75 11.19 9.57
N HIS A 424 1.50 10.61 10.47
CA HIS A 424 2.87 10.99 10.81
C HIS A 424 3.78 9.76 10.95
N ALA A 425 5.09 9.98 10.75
CA ALA A 425 6.14 8.95 10.86
C ALA A 425 7.07 9.22 12.05
N LEU A 426 6.58 9.92 13.06
CA LEU A 426 7.41 10.31 14.21
C LEU A 426 7.27 9.28 15.32
N ASP A 427 8.42 8.90 15.91
CA ASP A 427 8.45 8.19 17.17
C ASP A 427 8.23 9.18 18.32
N PRO A 428 7.08 9.15 19.01
CA PRO A 428 6.79 10.09 20.09
C PRO A 428 7.74 9.98 21.29
N GLN A 429 8.48 8.87 21.41
CA GLN A 429 9.43 8.66 22.49
C GLN A 429 10.79 9.32 22.20
N SER A 430 11.13 9.54 20.92
CA SER A 430 12.38 10.15 20.50
C SER A 430 12.33 11.66 20.34
N ILE A 431 11.14 12.28 20.46
CA ILE A 431 10.93 13.72 20.29
C ILE A 431 10.14 14.32 21.46
N PRO A 432 10.42 15.62 21.77
CA PRO A 432 11.46 16.45 21.17
C PRO A 432 12.85 16.13 21.72
N THR A 433 13.89 16.22 20.88
CA THR A 433 15.27 16.19 21.38
C THR A 433 15.59 17.49 22.11
N THR A 434 16.58 17.47 23.02
CA THR A 434 17.03 18.68 23.74
C THR A 434 17.47 19.79 22.77
N ALA A 435 18.15 19.41 21.69
CA ALA A 435 18.57 20.35 20.65
C ALA A 435 17.36 20.96 19.90
N ALA A 436 16.34 20.16 19.61
CA ALA A 436 15.12 20.65 18.97
C ALA A 436 14.35 21.63 19.86
N VAL A 437 14.26 21.37 21.18
CA VAL A 437 13.66 22.29 22.15
C VAL A 437 14.39 23.63 22.19
N ALA A 438 15.73 23.61 22.21
CA ALA A 438 16.54 24.83 22.21
C ALA A 438 16.36 25.63 20.90
N ALA A 439 16.34 24.97 19.76
CA ALA A 439 16.12 25.59 18.46
C ALA A 439 14.69 26.18 18.35
N ALA A 440 13.68 25.44 18.80
CA ALA A 440 12.28 25.89 18.82
C ALA A 440 12.11 27.16 19.67
N LYS A 441 12.73 27.22 20.84
CA LYS A 441 12.72 28.42 21.66
C LYS A 441 13.24 29.64 20.92
N THR A 442 14.40 29.51 20.26
CA THR A 442 14.99 30.59 19.46
C THR A 442 14.06 31.06 18.33
N VAL A 443 13.39 30.13 17.64
CA VAL A 443 12.43 30.45 16.58
C VAL A 443 11.23 31.18 17.14
N VAL A 444 10.66 30.69 18.23
CA VAL A 444 9.50 31.30 18.91
C VAL A 444 9.82 32.72 19.37
N ASP A 445 10.96 32.89 19.99
CA ASP A 445 11.40 34.22 20.47
C ASP A 445 11.49 35.23 19.30
N LYS A 446 12.13 34.84 18.18
CA LYS A 446 12.20 35.67 16.96
C LYS A 446 10.83 35.98 16.37
N LEU A 447 9.92 35.03 16.37
CA LEU A 447 8.56 35.23 15.86
C LEU A 447 7.78 36.21 16.75
N ILE A 448 7.94 36.13 18.06
CA ILE A 448 7.33 37.06 19.01
C ILE A 448 7.89 38.47 18.84
N GLU A 449 9.22 38.60 18.71
CA GLU A 449 9.87 39.90 18.46
C GLU A 449 9.38 40.52 17.17
N ARG A 450 9.38 39.79 16.05
CA ARG A 450 8.88 40.25 14.75
C ARG A 450 7.43 40.73 14.83
N GLN A 451 6.58 39.99 15.53
CA GLN A 451 5.17 40.37 15.68
C GLN A 451 5.02 41.62 16.55
N LYS A 452 5.81 41.75 17.59
CA LYS A 452 5.85 42.95 18.43
C LYS A 452 6.31 44.19 17.62
N GLU A 453 7.28 44.03 16.74
CA GLU A 453 7.73 45.09 15.83
C GLU A 453 6.62 45.50 14.84
N GLN A 454 5.89 44.53 14.30
CA GLN A 454 4.81 44.78 13.32
C GLN A 454 3.52 45.33 13.92
N GLN A 455 3.13 44.88 15.11
CA GLN A 455 1.84 45.17 15.73
C GLN A 455 1.93 46.03 16.99
N GLY A 456 3.13 46.32 17.49
CA GLY A 456 3.37 47.12 18.68
C GLY A 456 3.05 46.43 20.00
N THR A 457 2.47 45.22 19.98
CA THR A 457 2.10 44.48 21.19
C THR A 457 2.58 43.02 21.11
N ARG A 458 2.80 42.43 22.27
CA ARG A 458 3.10 41.00 22.36
C ARG A 458 1.80 40.20 22.10
N PRO A 459 1.81 39.18 21.27
CA PRO A 459 0.62 38.37 21.06
C PRO A 459 0.23 37.61 22.33
N GLU A 460 -1.05 37.62 22.67
CA GLU A 460 -1.59 36.88 23.82
C GLU A 460 -1.66 35.39 23.50
N THR A 461 -1.95 35.05 22.28
CA THR A 461 -2.05 33.67 21.81
C THR A 461 -1.36 33.51 20.47
N LYS A 462 -0.61 32.42 20.26
CA LYS A 462 0.01 32.07 19.02
C LYS A 462 -0.21 30.58 18.70
N ALA A 463 -0.84 30.32 17.57
CA ALA A 463 -0.96 28.99 17.00
C ALA A 463 0.05 28.82 15.86
N SER A 464 0.78 27.73 15.81
CA SER A 464 1.64 27.33 14.69
C SER A 464 1.26 25.92 14.29
N VAL A 465 1.04 25.71 13.00
CA VAL A 465 0.88 24.38 12.42
C VAL A 465 2.26 23.92 11.98
N LEU A 466 2.66 22.75 12.48
CA LEU A 466 3.90 22.06 12.11
C LEU A 466 3.62 21.05 11.02
#